data_4bb1c6b083f16f5795a94f22089c2a2f
#
_entry.id   4bb1c6b083f16f5795a94f22089c2a2f
#
_cell.length_a   1.000
_cell.length_b   1.000
_cell.length_c   1.000
_cell.angle_alpha   90.00
_cell.angle_beta   90.00
_cell.angle_gamma   90.00
#
_symmetry.space_group_name_H-M   'P 1'
#
loop_
_entity.id
_entity.type
_entity.pdbx_description
1 polymer ?
#
loop_
_entity_poly.entity_id
_entity_poly.type
_entity_poly.pdbx_seq_one_letter_code
_entity_poly.pdbx_strand_id
1 'polypeptide(L)'
;MNPSNDPAGSTPDNEQQTNSPQAPDPSDERLFRDLVQEHSARLQRFIVRHIGNTSEAEDLAQQAFTEAARSYQTFRGESQLSTWLYGIALNLIRNYLSRAPERRYDFVGENVLDDMAAESVTPEEAASQAQSMRLLQESLDELPESMRSILLLVGLENLSYEEAAAMLSVPVGTVRSRLSRARAALRDRLQEKGLHLNF
;
A
#
# COMPACT_ATOMS: atom_id res chain seq x y z
N MET A 1 -38.87 -65.21 -32.68
CA MET A 1 -40.02 -64.44 -32.18
C MET A 1 -39.47 -63.28 -31.38
N ASN A 2 -39.50 -62.12 -31.95
CA ASN A 2 -39.35 -60.82 -31.31
C ASN A 2 -40.63 -60.52 -30.53
N PRO A 3 -40.72 -59.66 -29.54
CA PRO A 3 -40.48 -58.25 -29.74
C PRO A 3 -39.74 -57.48 -28.59
N SER A 4 -38.99 -56.47 -28.94
CA SER A 4 -39.07 -55.05 -28.58
C SER A 4 -39.64 -54.70 -27.20
N ASN A 5 -38.86 -54.08 -26.37
CA ASN A 5 -39.31 -52.90 -25.65
C ASN A 5 -38.11 -52.00 -25.25
N ASP A 6 -38.06 -50.88 -25.90
CA ASP A 6 -37.27 -49.71 -25.52
C ASP A 6 -38.14 -48.86 -24.58
N PRO A 7 -37.62 -48.27 -23.54
CA PRO A 7 -38.09 -46.96 -23.21
C PRO A 7 -36.95 -45.96 -22.98
N ALA A 8 -37.03 -44.96 -23.81
CA ALA A 8 -36.89 -43.53 -23.53
C ALA A 8 -35.80 -43.08 -22.54
N GLY A 9 -34.91 -42.33 -23.09
CA GLY A 9 -33.94 -41.49 -22.42
C GLY A 9 -34.60 -40.45 -21.49
N SER A 10 -33.99 -40.31 -20.34
CA SER A 10 -34.13 -39.15 -19.52
C SER A 10 -32.73 -38.48 -19.46
N THR A 11 -32.58 -37.48 -20.23
CA THR A 11 -31.47 -36.51 -20.13
C THR A 11 -31.66 -35.77 -18.81
N PRO A 12 -30.66 -35.73 -17.91
CA PRO A 12 -30.71 -34.76 -16.82
C PRO A 12 -30.40 -33.39 -17.38
N ASP A 13 -31.34 -32.48 -17.26
CA ASP A 13 -31.15 -31.05 -17.44
C ASP A 13 -29.95 -30.60 -16.65
N ASN A 14 -28.90 -30.24 -17.36
CA ASN A 14 -27.78 -29.52 -16.85
C ASN A 14 -28.22 -28.07 -16.61
N GLU A 15 -28.80 -27.80 -15.45
CA GLU A 15 -28.99 -26.45 -14.97
C GLU A 15 -27.63 -25.79 -14.85
N GLN A 16 -27.24 -25.11 -15.89
CA GLN A 16 -26.19 -24.10 -15.86
C GLN A 16 -26.63 -23.06 -14.83
N GLN A 17 -26.16 -23.21 -13.60
CA GLN A 17 -26.15 -22.14 -12.62
C GLN A 17 -25.35 -20.99 -13.22
N THR A 18 -26.02 -20.07 -13.88
CA THR A 18 -25.52 -18.76 -14.21
C THR A 18 -25.18 -18.08 -12.90
N ASN A 19 -23.89 -18.02 -12.61
CA ASN A 19 -23.33 -17.27 -11.48
C ASN A 19 -23.54 -15.77 -11.78
N SER A 20 -24.77 -15.30 -11.55
CA SER A 20 -25.08 -13.88 -11.55
C SER A 20 -24.29 -13.24 -10.41
N PRO A 21 -23.62 -12.11 -10.58
CA PRO A 21 -22.95 -11.42 -9.50
C PRO A 21 -23.99 -11.13 -8.41
N GLN A 22 -23.82 -11.78 -7.28
CA GLN A 22 -24.67 -11.62 -6.10
C GLN A 22 -24.54 -10.17 -5.66
N ALA A 23 -25.67 -9.48 -5.49
CA ALA A 23 -25.66 -8.12 -4.96
C ALA A 23 -24.91 -8.10 -3.62
N PRO A 24 -24.03 -7.09 -3.38
CA PRO A 24 -23.27 -7.04 -2.14
C PRO A 24 -24.20 -7.03 -0.93
N ASP A 25 -23.83 -7.80 0.10
CA ASP A 25 -24.56 -7.85 1.35
C ASP A 25 -24.58 -6.44 1.97
N PRO A 26 -25.72 -5.94 2.48
CA PRO A 26 -25.79 -4.65 3.17
C PRO A 26 -24.77 -4.49 4.33
N SER A 27 -24.34 -5.60 4.93
CA SER A 27 -23.26 -5.61 5.92
C SER A 27 -21.90 -5.27 5.31
N ASP A 28 -21.61 -5.77 4.10
CA ASP A 28 -20.38 -5.51 3.37
C ASP A 28 -20.31 -4.04 2.93
N GLU A 29 -21.42 -3.47 2.48
CA GLU A 29 -21.47 -2.05 2.11
C GLU A 29 -21.18 -1.11 3.28
N ARG A 30 -21.68 -1.43 4.47
CA ARG A 30 -21.38 -0.64 5.68
C ARG A 30 -19.92 -0.73 6.06
N LEU A 31 -19.39 -1.94 6.13
CA LEU A 31 -17.99 -2.20 6.46
C LEU A 31 -17.03 -1.51 5.47
N PHE A 32 -17.38 -1.52 4.19
CA PHE A 32 -16.62 -0.81 3.16
C PHE A 32 -16.71 0.71 3.31
N ARG A 33 -17.86 1.25 3.63
CA ARG A 33 -18.04 2.68 3.89
C ARG A 33 -17.20 3.13 5.08
N ASP A 34 -17.22 2.37 6.16
CA ASP A 34 -16.43 2.65 7.36
C ASP A 34 -14.93 2.57 7.05
N LEU A 35 -14.49 1.57 6.28
CA LEU A 35 -13.12 1.44 5.82
C LEU A 35 -12.66 2.66 5.01
N VAL A 36 -13.48 3.11 4.06
CA VAL A 36 -13.17 4.30 3.25
C VAL A 36 -13.11 5.54 4.13
N GLN A 37 -14.08 5.75 5.01
CA GLN A 37 -14.13 6.91 5.89
C GLN A 37 -12.94 6.97 6.85
N GLU A 38 -12.53 5.85 7.40
CA GLU A 38 -11.42 5.78 8.36
C GLU A 38 -10.05 5.87 7.69
N HIS A 39 -9.90 5.28 6.51
CA HIS A 39 -8.58 5.09 5.91
C HIS A 39 -8.27 5.95 4.69
N SER A 40 -9.24 6.71 4.10
CA SER A 40 -9.01 7.45 2.87
C SER A 40 -7.85 8.45 2.95
N ALA A 41 -7.87 9.33 3.94
CA ALA A 41 -6.83 10.34 4.11
C ALA A 41 -5.47 9.71 4.43
N ARG A 42 -5.44 8.65 5.25
CA ARG A 42 -4.21 7.94 5.61
C ARG A 42 -3.65 7.18 4.42
N LEU A 43 -4.49 6.50 3.65
CA LEU A 43 -4.08 5.78 2.44
C LEU A 43 -3.52 6.73 1.38
N GLN A 44 -4.17 7.89 1.16
CA GLN A 44 -3.68 8.90 0.24
C GLN A 44 -2.28 9.38 0.66
N ARG A 45 -2.08 9.76 1.93
CA ARG A 45 -0.76 10.14 2.45
C ARG A 45 0.28 9.03 2.28
N PHE A 46 -0.10 7.79 2.55
CA PHE A 46 0.76 6.63 2.32
C PHE A 46 1.23 6.55 0.87
N ILE A 47 0.31 6.70 -0.09
CA ILE A 47 0.64 6.66 -1.52
C ILE A 47 1.50 7.86 -1.92
N VAL A 48 1.17 9.08 -1.48
CA VAL A 48 1.97 10.29 -1.73
C VAL A 48 3.42 10.10 -1.29
N ARG A 49 3.65 9.49 -0.12
CA ARG A 49 5.00 9.20 0.38
C ARG A 49 5.80 8.22 -0.49
N HIS A 50 5.11 7.43 -1.31
CA HIS A 50 5.75 6.47 -2.20
C HIS A 50 6.01 7.01 -3.61
N ILE A 51 5.12 7.87 -4.12
CA ILE A 51 5.18 8.34 -5.51
C ILE A 51 5.45 9.84 -5.64
N GLY A 52 5.31 10.62 -4.55
CA GLY A 52 5.59 12.05 -4.53
C GLY A 52 4.61 12.97 -5.26
N ASN A 53 3.59 12.43 -5.90
CA ASN A 53 2.61 13.18 -6.68
C ASN A 53 1.22 13.07 -6.06
N THR A 54 0.65 14.19 -5.61
CA THR A 54 -0.64 14.23 -4.90
C THR A 54 -1.82 13.84 -5.80
N SER A 55 -1.85 14.31 -7.06
CA SER A 55 -2.94 14.00 -7.99
C SER A 55 -2.96 12.52 -8.36
N GLU A 56 -1.82 11.95 -8.71
CA GLU A 56 -1.69 10.53 -9.04
C GLU A 56 -1.95 9.64 -7.82
N ALA A 57 -1.59 10.12 -6.61
CA ALA A 57 -1.88 9.41 -5.38
C ALA A 57 -3.36 9.30 -5.07
N GLU A 58 -4.14 10.34 -5.40
CA GLU A 58 -5.59 10.32 -5.26
C GLU A 58 -6.22 9.28 -6.19
N ASP A 59 -5.79 9.24 -7.44
CA ASP A 59 -6.26 8.24 -8.41
C ASP A 59 -5.92 6.82 -7.98
N LEU A 60 -4.69 6.60 -7.50
CA LEU A 60 -4.26 5.29 -6.98
C LEU A 60 -5.01 4.90 -5.71
N ALA A 61 -5.35 5.85 -4.82
CA ALA A 61 -6.16 5.57 -3.64
C ALA A 61 -7.58 5.15 -4.02
N GLN A 62 -8.22 5.85 -4.96
CA GLN A 62 -9.54 5.48 -5.49
C GLN A 62 -9.49 4.09 -6.16
N GLN A 63 -8.45 3.82 -6.93
CA GLN A 63 -8.25 2.51 -7.54
C GLN A 63 -8.08 1.42 -6.48
N ALA A 64 -7.30 1.67 -5.40
CA ALA A 64 -7.12 0.72 -4.31
C ALA A 64 -8.45 0.36 -3.63
N PHE A 65 -9.30 1.34 -3.33
CA PHE A 65 -10.63 1.09 -2.78
C PHE A 65 -11.51 0.33 -3.77
N THR A 66 -11.44 0.64 -5.06
CA THR A 66 -12.21 -0.06 -6.10
C THR A 66 -11.79 -1.53 -6.21
N GLU A 67 -10.50 -1.81 -6.20
CA GLU A 67 -9.98 -3.18 -6.22
C GLU A 67 -10.31 -3.93 -4.94
N ALA A 68 -10.21 -3.26 -3.79
CA ALA A 68 -10.63 -3.83 -2.51
C ALA A 68 -12.12 -4.19 -2.52
N ALA A 69 -13.01 -3.32 -3.01
CA ALA A 69 -14.43 -3.63 -3.12
C ALA A 69 -14.71 -4.84 -4.01
N ARG A 70 -14.03 -4.95 -5.15
CA ARG A 70 -14.19 -6.06 -6.10
C ARG A 70 -13.67 -7.40 -5.57
N SER A 71 -12.59 -7.35 -4.77
CA SER A 71 -11.90 -8.54 -4.29
C SER A 71 -12.21 -8.87 -2.82
N TYR A 72 -13.13 -8.14 -2.18
CA TYR A 72 -13.48 -8.33 -0.77
C TYR A 72 -13.88 -9.77 -0.45
N GLN A 73 -14.62 -10.43 -1.32
CA GLN A 73 -15.01 -11.82 -1.14
C GLN A 73 -13.84 -12.81 -1.10
N THR A 74 -12.65 -12.39 -1.58
CA THR A 74 -11.43 -13.19 -1.52
C THR A 74 -10.62 -12.94 -0.25
N PHE A 75 -11.02 -11.95 0.56
CA PHE A 75 -10.36 -11.63 1.81
C PHE A 75 -10.58 -12.75 2.84
N ARG A 76 -9.51 -13.40 3.27
CA ARG A 76 -9.57 -14.59 4.14
C ARG A 76 -9.58 -14.26 5.64
N GLY A 77 -9.51 -12.98 6.02
CA GLY A 77 -9.43 -12.59 7.43
C GLY A 77 -8.09 -12.95 8.12
N GLU A 78 -7.06 -13.31 7.36
CA GLU A 78 -5.74 -13.67 7.90
C GLU A 78 -4.95 -12.45 8.39
N SER A 79 -5.40 -11.25 8.08
CA SER A 79 -4.85 -9.97 8.52
C SER A 79 -5.97 -8.98 8.84
N GLN A 80 -5.62 -7.82 9.38
CA GLN A 80 -6.59 -6.72 9.45
C GLN A 80 -6.98 -6.27 8.03
N LEU A 81 -8.23 -5.85 7.87
CA LEU A 81 -8.75 -5.38 6.58
C LEU A 81 -7.96 -4.17 6.05
N SER A 82 -7.54 -3.28 6.96
CA SER A 82 -6.64 -2.17 6.63
C SER A 82 -5.30 -2.66 6.07
N THR A 83 -4.65 -3.64 6.70
CA THR A 83 -3.39 -4.22 6.21
C THR A 83 -3.53 -4.79 4.80
N TRP A 84 -4.64 -5.46 4.52
CA TRP A 84 -4.95 -5.98 3.19
C TRP A 84 -5.18 -4.86 2.16
N LEU A 85 -5.92 -3.80 2.51
CA LEU A 85 -6.11 -2.62 1.67
C LEU A 85 -4.78 -1.95 1.31
N TYR A 86 -3.90 -1.75 2.29
CA TYR A 86 -2.56 -1.19 2.04
C TYR A 86 -1.69 -2.09 1.17
N GLY A 87 -1.87 -3.41 1.27
CA GLY A 87 -1.23 -4.38 0.37
C GLY A 87 -1.65 -4.19 -1.10
N ILE A 88 -2.95 -3.96 -1.35
CA ILE A 88 -3.47 -3.61 -2.68
C ILE A 88 -2.82 -2.30 -3.17
N ALA A 89 -2.85 -1.25 -2.35
CA ALA A 89 -2.25 0.03 -2.70
C ALA A 89 -0.75 -0.09 -3.02
N LEU A 90 0.01 -0.87 -2.26
CA LEU A 90 1.43 -1.09 -2.50
C LEU A 90 1.69 -1.78 -3.85
N ASN A 91 0.84 -2.73 -4.25
CA ASN A 91 0.93 -3.35 -5.57
C ASN A 91 0.65 -2.35 -6.69
N LEU A 92 -0.33 -1.47 -6.52
CA LEU A 92 -0.63 -0.39 -7.47
C LEU A 92 0.53 0.60 -7.58
N ILE A 93 1.12 1.00 -6.47
CA ILE A 93 2.33 1.85 -6.42
C ILE A 93 3.47 1.21 -7.21
N ARG A 94 3.76 -0.07 -6.98
CA ARG A 94 4.82 -0.80 -7.70
C ARG A 94 4.56 -0.83 -9.20
N ASN A 95 3.33 -1.10 -9.61
CA ASN A 95 2.93 -1.10 -11.01
C ASN A 95 3.07 0.29 -11.63
N TYR A 96 2.69 1.34 -10.90
CA TYR A 96 2.83 2.72 -11.33
C TYR A 96 4.31 3.09 -11.56
N LEU A 97 5.16 2.84 -10.58
CA LEU A 97 6.59 3.13 -10.64
C LEU A 97 7.35 2.28 -11.66
N SER A 98 6.88 1.07 -11.95
CA SER A 98 7.52 0.20 -12.95
C SER A 98 7.26 0.64 -14.38
N ARG A 99 6.12 1.29 -14.65
CA ARG A 99 5.73 1.75 -15.99
C ARG A 99 6.42 3.03 -16.43
N ALA A 100 6.84 3.86 -15.50
CA ALA A 100 7.53 5.13 -15.76
C ALA A 100 8.60 5.36 -14.69
N PRO A 101 9.79 4.76 -14.81
CA PRO A 101 10.88 4.89 -13.85
C PRO A 101 11.31 6.35 -13.62
N GLU A 102 11.20 7.21 -14.62
CA GLU A 102 11.48 8.64 -14.56
C GLU A 102 10.56 9.39 -13.59
N ARG A 103 9.33 8.92 -13.37
CA ARG A 103 8.37 9.51 -12.40
C ARG A 103 8.80 9.37 -10.94
N ARG A 104 9.84 8.58 -10.67
CA ARG A 104 10.43 8.46 -9.33
C ARG A 104 11.12 9.75 -8.87
N TYR A 105 11.44 10.65 -9.80
CA TYR A 105 12.20 11.89 -9.55
C TYR A 105 11.31 13.12 -9.43
N ASP A 106 10.01 13.05 -9.76
CA ASP A 106 9.07 14.16 -9.63
C ASP A 106 8.54 14.33 -8.19
N PHE A 107 9.39 14.06 -7.22
CA PHE A 107 9.05 14.19 -5.82
C PHE A 107 9.04 15.67 -5.43
N VAL A 108 7.94 16.36 -5.67
CA VAL A 108 7.70 17.71 -5.15
C VAL A 108 7.22 17.60 -3.71
N GLY A 109 8.19 17.53 -2.80
CA GLY A 109 7.91 17.27 -1.39
C GLY A 109 7.73 18.52 -0.54
N GLU A 110 6.77 19.41 -0.84
CA GLU A 110 6.47 20.49 0.11
C GLU A 110 5.35 20.13 1.11
N ASN A 111 4.52 19.13 0.84
CA ASN A 111 3.31 18.89 1.64
C ASN A 111 3.24 17.55 2.41
N VAL A 112 4.25 16.69 2.34
CA VAL A 112 4.19 15.35 2.96
C VAL A 112 4.47 15.38 4.46
N LEU A 113 4.99 16.49 4.98
CA LEU A 113 5.51 16.62 6.36
C LEU A 113 4.86 17.77 7.16
N ASP A 114 3.88 18.45 6.59
CA ASP A 114 3.16 19.56 7.28
C ASP A 114 2.40 19.11 8.53
N ASP A 115 2.12 17.83 8.68
CA ASP A 115 1.45 17.29 9.88
C ASP A 115 2.37 17.20 11.13
N MET A 116 3.66 17.53 11.02
CA MET A 116 4.59 17.52 12.15
C MET A 116 4.95 18.92 12.69
N ALA A 117 4.48 19.98 12.05
CA ALA A 117 4.79 21.35 12.45
C ALA A 117 3.65 21.98 13.24
N ALA A 118 3.64 21.79 14.54
CA ALA A 118 2.88 22.62 15.46
C ALA A 118 3.65 22.80 16.76
N GLU A 119 4.56 23.78 16.74
CA GLU A 119 4.89 24.60 17.91
C GLU A 119 5.87 25.66 17.45
N SER A 120 5.71 26.90 17.89
CA SER A 120 6.44 28.12 17.59
C SER A 120 7.96 27.96 17.32
N VAL A 121 8.30 27.59 16.09
CA VAL A 121 9.67 27.40 15.64
C VAL A 121 10.17 28.73 15.06
N THR A 122 11.39 29.13 15.36
CA THR A 122 11.99 30.34 14.76
C THR A 122 12.19 30.10 13.25
N PRO A 123 12.22 31.17 12.42
CA PRO A 123 12.48 31.03 10.98
C PRO A 123 13.76 30.25 10.63
N GLU A 124 14.79 30.37 11.48
CA GLU A 124 16.06 29.64 11.32
C GLU A 124 15.90 28.15 11.60
N GLU A 125 15.16 27.79 12.64
CA GLU A 125 14.85 26.39 12.99
C GLU A 125 13.95 25.76 11.92
N ALA A 126 12.96 26.50 11.41
CA ALA A 126 12.09 26.03 10.32
C ALA A 126 12.90 25.76 9.04
N ALA A 127 13.84 26.65 8.68
CA ALA A 127 14.71 26.46 7.52
C ALA A 127 15.65 25.25 7.71
N SER A 128 16.20 25.05 8.90
CA SER A 128 17.05 23.89 9.24
C SER A 128 16.26 22.57 9.19
N GLN A 129 15.04 22.56 9.72
CA GLN A 129 14.15 21.39 9.65
C GLN A 129 13.78 21.06 8.20
N ALA A 130 13.42 22.07 7.39
CA ALA A 130 13.09 21.87 5.99
C ALA A 130 14.29 21.31 5.21
N GLN A 131 15.52 21.79 5.49
CA GLN A 131 16.73 21.26 4.88
C GLN A 131 16.98 19.81 5.30
N SER A 132 16.87 19.49 6.59
CA SER A 132 17.06 18.12 7.09
C SER A 132 16.05 17.15 6.47
N MET A 133 14.82 17.61 6.31
CA MET A 133 13.75 16.84 5.72
C MET A 133 13.97 16.58 4.22
N ARG A 134 14.44 17.59 3.49
CA ARG A 134 14.84 17.43 2.08
C ARG A 134 15.96 16.41 1.93
N LEU A 135 16.99 16.48 2.75
CA LEU A 135 18.10 15.52 2.74
C LEU A 135 17.66 14.10 3.07
N LEU A 136 16.74 13.95 4.04
CA LEU A 136 16.13 12.66 4.37
C LEU A 136 15.38 12.08 3.17
N GLN A 137 14.58 12.90 2.52
CA GLN A 137 13.81 12.51 1.34
C GLN A 137 14.70 12.05 0.19
N GLU A 138 15.68 12.88 -0.20
CA GLU A 138 16.64 12.53 -1.23
C GLU A 138 17.36 11.21 -0.91
N SER A 139 17.74 11.02 0.36
CA SER A 139 18.41 9.79 0.79
C SER A 139 17.52 8.56 0.74
N LEU A 140 16.22 8.72 1.00
CA LEU A 140 15.23 7.66 0.83
C LEU A 140 15.03 7.29 -0.65
N ASP A 141 15.01 8.28 -1.53
CA ASP A 141 14.81 8.08 -2.97
C ASP A 141 15.98 7.36 -3.64
N GLU A 142 17.18 7.53 -3.13
CA GLU A 142 18.37 6.81 -3.56
C GLU A 142 18.42 5.35 -3.11
N LEU A 143 17.55 4.93 -2.18
CA LEU A 143 17.48 3.55 -1.75
C LEU A 143 16.76 2.67 -2.77
N PRO A 144 17.17 1.38 -2.90
CA PRO A 144 16.37 0.40 -3.63
C PRO A 144 14.93 0.37 -3.10
N GLU A 145 13.95 0.23 -4.01
CA GLU A 145 12.52 0.27 -3.66
C GLU A 145 12.14 -0.68 -2.51
N SER A 146 12.70 -1.89 -2.50
CA SER A 146 12.44 -2.88 -1.44
C SER A 146 12.95 -2.46 -0.06
N MET A 147 13.97 -1.59 0.02
CA MET A 147 14.48 -1.02 1.26
C MET A 147 13.67 0.21 1.66
N ARG A 148 13.35 1.08 0.71
CA ARG A 148 12.51 2.25 0.95
C ARG A 148 11.12 1.85 1.44
N SER A 149 10.44 0.94 0.75
CA SER A 149 9.11 0.46 1.15
C SER A 149 9.09 -0.06 2.58
N ILE A 150 10.09 -0.82 3.01
CA ILE A 150 10.10 -1.37 4.37
C ILE A 150 10.35 -0.32 5.44
N LEU A 151 11.16 0.71 5.14
CA LEU A 151 11.36 1.85 6.03
C LEU A 151 10.09 2.66 6.20
N LEU A 152 9.34 2.90 5.11
CA LEU A 152 8.07 3.63 5.14
C LEU A 152 7.01 2.85 5.92
N LEU A 153 6.84 1.56 5.65
CA LEU A 153 5.85 0.71 6.32
C LEU A 153 6.09 0.62 7.83
N VAL A 154 7.32 0.34 8.24
CA VAL A 154 7.64 0.13 9.66
C VAL A 154 7.95 1.43 10.38
N GLY A 155 8.64 2.37 9.72
CA GLY A 155 9.11 3.61 10.35
C GLY A 155 8.06 4.71 10.39
N LEU A 156 7.28 4.92 9.33
CA LEU A 156 6.28 5.99 9.26
C LEU A 156 4.86 5.50 9.54
N GLU A 157 4.50 4.32 9.03
CA GLU A 157 3.16 3.79 9.25
C GLU A 157 3.04 2.96 10.54
N ASN A 158 4.15 2.80 11.28
CA ASN A 158 4.22 2.04 12.54
C ASN A 158 3.64 0.62 12.45
N LEU A 159 3.76 -0.02 11.28
CA LEU A 159 3.31 -1.40 11.11
C LEU A 159 4.22 -2.36 11.87
N SER A 160 3.64 -3.40 12.43
CA SER A 160 4.40 -4.53 12.98
C SER A 160 5.18 -5.25 11.86
N TYR A 161 6.18 -6.02 12.23
CA TYR A 161 6.95 -6.80 11.25
C TYR A 161 6.09 -7.87 10.56
N GLU A 162 5.10 -8.39 11.27
CA GLU A 162 4.13 -9.36 10.79
C GLU A 162 3.20 -8.73 9.73
N GLU A 163 2.67 -7.54 9.99
CA GLU A 163 1.85 -6.80 9.03
C GLU A 163 2.65 -6.39 7.80
N ALA A 164 3.86 -5.86 7.97
CA ALA A 164 4.75 -5.54 6.87
C ALA A 164 5.13 -6.78 6.03
N ALA A 165 5.31 -7.93 6.67
CA ALA A 165 5.58 -9.21 6.01
C ALA A 165 4.38 -9.66 5.16
N ALA A 166 3.17 -9.56 5.70
CA ALA A 166 1.93 -9.87 4.98
C ALA A 166 1.75 -8.96 3.76
N MET A 167 1.92 -7.63 3.93
CA MET A 167 1.79 -6.65 2.84
C MET A 167 2.84 -6.85 1.74
N LEU A 168 4.07 -7.16 2.11
CA LEU A 168 5.16 -7.37 1.17
C LEU A 168 5.20 -8.80 0.59
N SER A 169 4.36 -9.71 1.10
CA SER A 169 4.34 -11.14 0.75
C SER A 169 5.73 -11.79 0.93
N VAL A 170 6.39 -11.50 2.06
CA VAL A 170 7.71 -12.05 2.41
C VAL A 170 7.72 -12.58 3.85
N PRO A 171 8.64 -13.51 4.18
CA PRO A 171 8.79 -13.97 5.57
C PRO A 171 9.17 -12.82 6.53
N VAL A 172 8.71 -12.87 7.79
CA VAL A 172 9.04 -11.87 8.82
C VAL A 172 10.56 -11.73 9.04
N GLY A 173 11.32 -12.82 8.94
CA GLY A 173 12.79 -12.80 8.98
C GLY A 173 13.40 -11.95 7.85
N THR A 174 12.76 -11.94 6.67
CA THR A 174 13.15 -11.08 5.54
C THR A 174 12.87 -9.61 5.85
N VAL A 175 11.75 -9.30 6.49
CA VAL A 175 11.43 -7.94 6.95
C VAL A 175 12.54 -7.43 7.88
N ARG A 176 12.88 -8.19 8.92
CA ARG A 176 13.93 -7.83 9.89
C ARG A 176 15.27 -7.56 9.21
N SER A 177 15.71 -8.46 8.35
CA SER A 177 17.02 -8.35 7.68
C SER A 177 17.06 -7.21 6.67
N ARG A 178 15.97 -6.95 5.94
CA ARG A 178 15.85 -5.81 5.02
C ARG A 178 15.81 -4.50 5.77
N LEU A 179 15.03 -4.40 6.85
CA LEU A 179 14.92 -3.20 7.66
C LEU A 179 16.28 -2.81 8.26
N SER A 180 17.02 -3.78 8.79
CA SER A 180 18.36 -3.54 9.32
C SER A 180 19.31 -2.98 8.25
N ARG A 181 19.33 -3.60 7.07
CA ARG A 181 20.15 -3.13 5.93
C ARG A 181 19.70 -1.77 5.42
N ALA A 182 18.39 -1.54 5.34
CA ALA A 182 17.82 -0.28 4.90
C ALA A 182 18.16 0.88 5.84
N ARG A 183 18.10 0.64 7.17
CA ARG A 183 18.54 1.64 8.17
C ARG A 183 20.01 1.95 8.08
N ALA A 184 20.86 0.95 7.89
CA ALA A 184 22.29 1.18 7.69
C ALA A 184 22.57 2.02 6.43
N ALA A 185 22.00 1.61 5.29
CA ALA A 185 22.16 2.33 4.03
C ALA A 185 21.62 3.77 4.09
N LEU A 186 20.50 4.01 4.76
CA LEU A 186 19.97 5.36 4.96
C LEU A 186 20.89 6.20 5.82
N ARG A 187 21.40 5.64 6.92
CA ARG A 187 22.35 6.34 7.80
C ARG A 187 23.61 6.76 7.05
N ASP A 188 24.20 5.85 6.27
CA ASP A 188 25.42 6.11 5.51
C ASP A 188 25.20 7.28 4.53
N ARG A 189 24.07 7.30 3.79
CA ARG A 189 23.74 8.41 2.88
C ARG A 189 23.51 9.73 3.59
N LEU A 190 22.82 9.71 4.73
CA LEU A 190 22.59 10.93 5.51
C LEU A 190 23.91 11.49 6.06
N GLN A 191 24.83 10.63 6.51
CA GLN A 191 26.17 11.04 6.95
C GLN A 191 27.00 11.66 5.82
N GLU A 192 26.94 11.08 4.61
CA GLU A 192 27.57 11.63 3.41
C GLU A 192 27.06 13.04 3.08
N LYS A 193 25.76 13.31 3.35
CA LYS A 193 25.14 14.62 3.17
C LYS A 193 25.26 15.54 4.38
N GLY A 194 26.01 15.13 5.42
CA GLY A 194 26.27 15.94 6.62
C GLY A 194 25.17 15.91 7.68
N LEU A 195 24.18 15.01 7.55
CA LEU A 195 23.13 14.82 8.53
C LEU A 195 23.42 13.61 9.42
N HIS A 196 23.65 13.84 10.70
CA HIS A 196 23.92 12.78 11.68
C HIS A 196 22.64 12.45 12.46
N LEU A 197 22.04 11.27 12.20
CA LEU A 197 20.91 10.76 12.95
C LEU A 197 21.38 9.63 13.88
N ASN A 198 21.07 9.74 15.16
CA ASN A 198 21.25 8.68 16.14
C ASN A 198 19.96 7.84 16.22
N PHE A 199 20.00 6.63 15.63
CA PHE A 199 18.90 5.65 15.76
C PHE A 199 19.28 4.54 16.74
#